data_780a647f00a4e4f4686b15cc84ba6caf
#
_entry.id   780a647f00a4e4f4686b15cc84ba6caf
#
_cell.length_a   1.000
_cell.length_b   1.000
_cell.length_c   1.000
_cell.angle_alpha   90.00
_cell.angle_beta   90.00
_cell.angle_gamma   90.00
#
_symmetry.space_group_name_H-M   'P 1'
#
loop_
_entity.id
_entity.type
_entity.pdbx_description
1 polymer ?
#
loop_
_entity_poly.entity_id
_entity_poly.type
_entity_poly.pdbx_seq_one_letter_code
_entity_poly.pdbx_strand_id
1 'polypeptide(L)'
;MNSYFIGIIILLLSGFIAASFSKKFKTIVLTILSAIGSVFCLIPACNVLLGKDILVKTFDFNELFGIVNFVIDPLAAFFIIVICVMSLVSVVYSNGYLKPYLDSKNINSHLVFLPMLIASMLSVVTCQNALMFLICWEIMSLSSFFLVIFESNKKEVVKAGIKYLVFMHVSVLFIIMAFALLSIKAGSFDFAVFKDVLAHNKSLANIVFLLAFVGFGTKSGFVPFHNWLPDAHPAAPSHVSAIMSGVMIKTGFYGILRGIDLIGMPSKTIAFVVLIIAGISALYGILYAITQHDLKRFLAYSSIENVGVIGMGIGVGMLGMAYHNPAVALIGLAGGIFHILNHSIFKELMFLTAGSVYLKTHTRDIEIMGGLAKAMPITAVLFLIGAVAICGLPPFNGFISEFLIYFGMFKGLSINNFEAVIVMLFAISALAFVGTMAILCFTKAFSIVFLGFPRSEKIAQVKEDCERIMLVPMGFLATLILLIGIFPQKILLKINKIVFSIIPSTSMNVWAGCSEIFMTILTIALVVGCFAAFVLVLVVLKLR
;
A
#
# COMPACT_ATOMS: atom_id res chain seq x y z
N MET A 1 -3.65 -24.22 -5.60
CA MET A 1 -4.30 -23.36 -6.62
C MET A 1 -5.82 -23.50 -6.70
N ASN A 2 -6.42 -24.69 -6.68
CA ASN A 2 -7.90 -24.82 -6.79
C ASN A 2 -8.66 -24.04 -5.73
N SER A 3 -8.25 -24.09 -4.46
CA SER A 3 -8.83 -23.27 -3.39
C SER A 3 -8.76 -21.76 -3.69
N TYR A 4 -7.65 -21.30 -4.26
CA TYR A 4 -7.47 -19.90 -4.65
C TYR A 4 -8.51 -19.43 -5.67
N PHE A 5 -8.74 -20.22 -6.73
CA PHE A 5 -9.76 -19.88 -7.72
C PHE A 5 -11.18 -19.96 -7.16
N ILE A 6 -11.45 -20.92 -6.27
CA ILE A 6 -12.73 -20.97 -5.55
C ILE A 6 -12.93 -19.67 -4.75
N GLY A 7 -11.89 -19.19 -4.06
CA GLY A 7 -11.92 -17.92 -3.34
C GLY A 7 -12.23 -16.71 -4.26
N ILE A 8 -11.58 -16.63 -5.42
CA ILE A 8 -11.86 -15.56 -6.41
C ILE A 8 -13.30 -15.64 -6.92
N ILE A 9 -13.82 -16.83 -7.23
CA ILE A 9 -15.19 -17.00 -7.70
C ILE A 9 -16.19 -16.59 -6.61
N ILE A 10 -15.96 -16.99 -5.35
CA ILE A 10 -16.79 -16.56 -4.22
C ILE A 10 -16.78 -15.03 -4.10
N LEU A 11 -15.62 -14.38 -4.20
CA LEU A 11 -15.52 -12.92 -4.17
C LEU A 11 -16.31 -12.27 -5.31
N LEU A 12 -16.16 -12.74 -6.54
CA LEU A 12 -16.88 -12.19 -7.69
C LEU A 12 -18.39 -12.34 -7.56
N LEU A 13 -18.88 -13.47 -7.04
CA LEU A 13 -20.30 -13.73 -6.85
C LEU A 13 -20.88 -13.04 -5.60
N SER A 14 -20.05 -12.75 -4.60
CA SER A 14 -20.48 -12.22 -3.30
C SER A 14 -21.29 -10.93 -3.41
N GLY A 15 -20.89 -10.02 -4.31
CA GLY A 15 -21.59 -8.76 -4.53
C GLY A 15 -22.97 -8.93 -5.15
N PHE A 16 -23.10 -9.80 -6.14
CA PHE A 16 -24.39 -10.11 -6.78
C PHE A 16 -25.33 -10.80 -5.80
N ILE A 17 -24.81 -11.79 -5.06
CA ILE A 17 -25.58 -12.48 -4.02
C ILE A 17 -26.02 -11.48 -2.94
N ALA A 18 -25.13 -10.66 -2.42
CA ALA A 18 -25.46 -9.66 -1.41
C ALA A 18 -26.52 -8.64 -1.90
N ALA A 19 -26.46 -8.25 -3.17
CA ALA A 19 -27.41 -7.30 -3.77
C ALA A 19 -28.84 -7.86 -3.83
N SER A 20 -29.04 -9.18 -3.88
CA SER A 20 -30.35 -9.83 -3.91
C SER A 20 -31.05 -9.91 -2.54
N PHE A 21 -30.32 -9.69 -1.43
CA PHE A 21 -30.88 -9.72 -0.08
C PHE A 21 -31.61 -8.41 0.27
N SER A 22 -32.39 -8.43 1.35
CA SER A 22 -33.04 -7.22 1.88
C SER A 22 -31.99 -6.23 2.42
N LYS A 23 -32.34 -4.94 2.44
CA LYS A 23 -31.42 -3.83 2.84
C LYS A 23 -30.65 -4.12 4.14
N LYS A 24 -31.31 -4.72 5.13
CA LYS A 24 -30.74 -5.01 6.45
C LYS A 24 -29.60 -6.05 6.42
N PHE A 25 -29.64 -6.99 5.48
CA PHE A 25 -28.70 -8.11 5.43
C PHE A 25 -27.60 -7.96 4.35
N LYS A 26 -27.78 -7.06 3.37
CA LYS A 26 -26.86 -6.90 2.22
C LYS A 26 -25.38 -6.81 2.64
N THR A 27 -25.05 -5.90 3.54
CA THR A 27 -23.65 -5.66 3.96
C THR A 27 -23.11 -6.83 4.79
N ILE A 28 -23.95 -7.47 5.59
CA ILE A 28 -23.58 -8.64 6.40
C ILE A 28 -23.26 -9.84 5.49
N VAL A 29 -24.12 -10.11 4.51
CA VAL A 29 -23.91 -11.19 3.52
C VAL A 29 -22.64 -10.94 2.73
N LEU A 30 -22.43 -9.70 2.27
CA LEU A 30 -21.18 -9.31 1.60
C LEU A 30 -19.95 -9.62 2.47
N THR A 31 -20.01 -9.26 3.75
CA THR A 31 -18.90 -9.48 4.69
C THR A 31 -18.60 -10.96 4.88
N ILE A 32 -19.62 -11.78 5.08
CA ILE A 32 -19.46 -13.23 5.27
C ILE A 32 -18.85 -13.87 4.03
N LEU A 33 -19.41 -13.60 2.85
CA LEU A 33 -18.91 -14.17 1.60
C LEU A 33 -17.50 -13.67 1.26
N SER A 34 -17.22 -12.38 1.49
CA SER A 34 -15.88 -11.83 1.30
C SER A 34 -14.85 -12.45 2.27
N ALA A 35 -15.25 -12.72 3.51
CA ALA A 35 -14.40 -13.42 4.47
C ALA A 35 -14.09 -14.85 4.02
N ILE A 36 -15.11 -15.60 3.60
CA ILE A 36 -14.92 -16.96 3.07
C ILE A 36 -13.99 -16.94 1.86
N GLY A 37 -14.26 -16.09 0.85
CA GLY A 37 -13.43 -15.96 -0.34
C GLY A 37 -11.98 -15.59 -0.01
N SER A 38 -11.77 -14.63 0.90
CA SER A 38 -10.44 -14.23 1.34
C SER A 38 -9.70 -15.36 2.05
N VAL A 39 -10.34 -16.13 2.91
CA VAL A 39 -9.73 -17.29 3.59
C VAL A 39 -9.26 -18.33 2.57
N PHE A 40 -10.08 -18.64 1.55
CA PHE A 40 -9.69 -19.56 0.49
C PHE A 40 -8.47 -19.09 -0.32
N CYS A 41 -8.29 -17.77 -0.46
CA CYS A 41 -7.12 -17.19 -1.11
C CYS A 41 -5.90 -17.12 -0.16
N LEU A 42 -6.11 -16.89 1.14
CA LEU A 42 -5.03 -16.79 2.14
C LEU A 42 -4.32 -18.13 2.38
N ILE A 43 -5.05 -19.24 2.43
CA ILE A 43 -4.47 -20.56 2.73
C ILE A 43 -3.29 -20.90 1.79
N PRO A 44 -3.41 -20.87 0.45
CA PRO A 44 -2.29 -21.17 -0.44
C PRO A 44 -1.16 -20.15 -0.32
N ALA A 45 -1.46 -18.86 -0.17
CA ALA A 45 -0.44 -17.82 -0.02
C ALA A 45 0.39 -17.99 1.27
N CYS A 46 -0.27 -18.25 2.40
CA CYS A 46 0.42 -18.55 3.66
C CYS A 46 1.31 -19.79 3.54
N ASN A 47 0.84 -20.84 2.86
CA ASN A 47 1.63 -22.07 2.66
C ASN A 47 2.93 -21.78 1.90
N VAL A 48 2.90 -20.98 0.83
CA VAL A 48 4.10 -20.59 0.06
C VAL A 48 5.07 -19.77 0.93
N LEU A 49 4.59 -18.77 1.68
CA LEU A 49 5.46 -18.00 2.57
C LEU A 49 6.02 -18.82 3.75
N LEU A 50 5.31 -19.87 4.18
CA LEU A 50 5.82 -20.80 5.19
C LEU A 50 6.88 -21.78 4.64
N GLY A 51 7.13 -21.78 3.34
CA GLY A 51 8.21 -22.54 2.70
C GLY A 51 7.74 -23.78 1.96
N LYS A 52 6.44 -23.92 1.65
CA LYS A 52 5.95 -24.90 0.70
C LYS A 52 6.23 -24.45 -0.74
N ASP A 53 6.09 -25.37 -1.68
CA ASP A 53 6.38 -25.14 -3.08
C ASP A 53 5.55 -24.02 -3.70
N ILE A 54 6.09 -23.40 -4.73
CA ILE A 54 5.40 -22.44 -5.60
C ILE A 54 4.21 -23.15 -6.27
N LEU A 55 3.07 -22.49 -6.26
CA LEU A 55 1.84 -23.05 -6.80
C LEU A 55 1.59 -22.51 -8.19
N VAL A 56 1.46 -23.39 -9.18
CA VAL A 56 1.18 -23.03 -10.56
C VAL A 56 -0.15 -23.67 -10.99
N LYS A 57 -0.93 -22.92 -11.77
CA LYS A 57 -2.10 -23.43 -12.50
C LYS A 57 -2.10 -22.87 -13.90
N THR A 58 -2.10 -23.75 -14.85
CA THR A 58 -2.07 -23.43 -16.28
C THR A 58 -3.46 -23.62 -16.87
N PHE A 59 -3.88 -22.66 -17.68
CA PHE A 59 -5.06 -22.72 -18.54
C PHE A 59 -4.63 -22.52 -19.97
N ASP A 60 -5.16 -23.35 -20.87
CA ASP A 60 -4.97 -23.21 -22.31
C ASP A 60 -6.22 -22.55 -22.90
N PHE A 61 -6.07 -21.31 -23.35
CA PHE A 61 -7.13 -20.53 -24.01
C PHE A 61 -6.95 -20.51 -25.54
N ASN A 62 -6.18 -21.47 -26.06
CA ASN A 62 -5.92 -21.65 -27.49
C ASN A 62 -5.45 -20.37 -28.22
N GLU A 63 -6.09 -20.01 -29.33
CA GLU A 63 -5.61 -18.98 -30.26
C GLU A 63 -5.64 -17.55 -29.69
N LEU A 64 -6.50 -17.24 -28.71
CA LEU A 64 -6.73 -15.86 -28.30
C LEU A 64 -5.67 -15.36 -27.28
N PHE A 65 -5.36 -16.15 -26.27
CA PHE A 65 -4.45 -15.79 -25.17
C PHE A 65 -3.25 -16.75 -25.07
N GLY A 66 -3.29 -17.88 -25.78
CA GLY A 66 -2.31 -18.95 -25.61
C GLY A 66 -2.39 -19.58 -24.22
N ILE A 67 -1.25 -20.00 -23.73
CA ILE A 67 -1.10 -20.56 -22.38
C ILE A 67 -1.09 -19.43 -21.35
N VAL A 68 -2.00 -19.48 -20.38
CA VAL A 68 -2.09 -18.54 -19.27
C VAL A 68 -1.71 -19.23 -17.97
N ASN A 69 -0.60 -18.81 -17.40
CA ASN A 69 -0.12 -19.29 -16.12
C ASN A 69 -0.54 -18.34 -14.99
N PHE A 70 -1.14 -18.90 -13.94
CA PHE A 70 -1.34 -18.24 -12.65
C PHE A 70 -0.37 -18.85 -11.64
N VAL A 71 0.44 -18.01 -11.01
CA VAL A 71 1.51 -18.44 -10.11
C VAL A 71 1.40 -17.75 -8.77
N ILE A 72 1.47 -18.54 -7.70
CA ILE A 72 1.66 -18.03 -6.34
C ILE A 72 3.10 -18.32 -5.93
N ASP A 73 3.98 -17.38 -6.22
CA ASP A 73 5.36 -17.32 -5.74
C ASP A 73 5.45 -16.47 -4.44
N PRO A 74 6.61 -16.34 -3.79
CA PRO A 74 6.74 -15.57 -2.56
C PRO A 74 6.28 -14.11 -2.70
N LEU A 75 6.54 -13.46 -3.84
CA LEU A 75 6.12 -12.07 -4.10
C LEU A 75 4.58 -11.98 -4.21
N ALA A 76 3.96 -12.81 -5.04
CA ALA A 76 2.51 -12.88 -5.17
C ALA A 76 1.84 -13.23 -3.84
N ALA A 77 2.37 -14.21 -3.09
CA ALA A 77 1.85 -14.62 -1.79
C ALA A 77 1.82 -13.48 -0.77
N PHE A 78 2.86 -12.65 -0.74
CA PHE A 78 2.91 -11.46 0.11
C PHE A 78 1.77 -10.48 -0.23
N PHE A 79 1.62 -10.15 -1.52
CA PHE A 79 0.55 -9.23 -1.94
C PHE A 79 -0.85 -9.82 -1.73
N ILE A 80 -1.05 -11.13 -1.93
CA ILE A 80 -2.32 -11.81 -1.63
C ILE A 80 -2.69 -11.63 -0.15
N ILE A 81 -1.74 -11.81 0.78
CA ILE A 81 -1.99 -11.65 2.21
C ILE A 81 -2.37 -10.20 2.52
N VAL A 82 -1.61 -9.23 2.00
CA VAL A 82 -1.92 -7.80 2.21
C VAL A 82 -3.30 -7.45 1.63
N ILE A 83 -3.61 -7.88 0.41
CA ILE A 83 -4.90 -7.62 -0.24
C ILE A 83 -6.04 -8.21 0.58
N CYS A 84 -5.97 -9.50 0.95
CA CYS A 84 -7.06 -10.18 1.64
C CYS A 84 -7.31 -9.60 3.03
N VAL A 85 -6.24 -9.39 3.83
CA VAL A 85 -6.39 -8.92 5.23
C VAL A 85 -6.92 -7.48 5.26
N MET A 86 -6.30 -6.58 4.51
CA MET A 86 -6.70 -5.17 4.50
C MET A 86 -8.10 -5.00 3.89
N SER A 87 -8.40 -5.64 2.76
CA SER A 87 -9.73 -5.57 2.16
C SER A 87 -10.82 -6.09 3.09
N LEU A 88 -10.56 -7.18 3.83
CA LEU A 88 -11.53 -7.74 4.78
C LEU A 88 -11.81 -6.74 5.93
N VAL A 89 -10.78 -6.09 6.46
CA VAL A 89 -10.93 -5.02 7.48
C VAL A 89 -11.84 -3.92 6.97
N SER A 90 -11.62 -3.43 5.76
CA SER A 90 -12.44 -2.39 5.13
C SER A 90 -13.88 -2.86 4.85
N VAL A 91 -14.08 -4.12 4.44
CA VAL A 91 -15.43 -4.68 4.22
C VAL A 91 -16.18 -4.81 5.56
N VAL A 92 -15.55 -5.24 6.64
CA VAL A 92 -16.17 -5.27 7.98
C VAL A 92 -16.55 -3.88 8.43
N TYR A 93 -15.66 -2.90 8.29
CA TYR A 93 -15.91 -1.50 8.64
C TYR A 93 -17.08 -0.92 7.83
N SER A 94 -17.24 -1.32 6.56
CA SER A 94 -18.29 -0.82 5.68
C SER A 94 -19.71 -1.07 6.21
N ASN A 95 -19.93 -2.11 7.05
CA ASN A 95 -21.24 -2.39 7.65
C ASN A 95 -21.78 -1.22 8.49
N GLY A 96 -20.92 -0.57 9.27
CA GLY A 96 -21.31 0.61 10.03
C GLY A 96 -21.34 1.87 9.16
N TYR A 97 -20.33 2.00 8.28
CA TYR A 97 -20.18 3.20 7.44
C TYR A 97 -21.31 3.38 6.43
N LEU A 98 -21.81 2.30 5.82
CA LEU A 98 -22.88 2.34 4.82
C LEU A 98 -24.30 2.41 5.42
N LYS A 99 -24.46 2.19 6.72
CA LYS A 99 -25.76 2.13 7.39
C LYS A 99 -26.65 3.36 7.12
N PRO A 100 -26.16 4.62 7.20
CA PRO A 100 -26.96 5.79 6.87
C PRO A 100 -27.38 5.88 5.39
N TYR A 101 -26.66 5.19 4.50
CA TYR A 101 -26.93 5.20 3.06
C TYR A 101 -27.95 4.14 2.62
N LEU A 102 -28.25 3.14 3.46
CA LEU A 102 -29.15 2.04 3.12
C LEU A 102 -30.58 2.49 2.77
N ASP A 103 -31.05 3.55 3.40
CA ASP A 103 -32.40 4.09 3.17
C ASP A 103 -32.42 5.23 2.15
N SER A 104 -31.32 5.96 2.03
CA SER A 104 -31.24 7.16 1.17
C SER A 104 -30.74 6.84 -0.25
N LYS A 105 -30.11 5.66 -0.48
CA LYS A 105 -29.44 5.35 -1.74
C LYS A 105 -29.49 3.86 -2.08
N ASN A 106 -29.51 3.57 -3.39
CA ASN A 106 -29.27 2.21 -3.88
C ASN A 106 -27.76 1.91 -3.85
N ILE A 107 -27.34 1.04 -2.94
CA ILE A 107 -25.93 0.66 -2.78
C ILE A 107 -25.53 -0.59 -3.58
N ASN A 108 -26.40 -1.14 -4.45
CA ASN A 108 -26.13 -2.41 -5.14
C ASN A 108 -24.86 -2.35 -6.00
N SER A 109 -24.64 -1.26 -6.74
CA SER A 109 -23.40 -1.07 -7.52
C SER A 109 -22.17 -1.14 -6.61
N HIS A 110 -22.23 -0.50 -5.44
CA HIS A 110 -21.14 -0.54 -4.47
C HIS A 110 -20.86 -1.96 -3.97
N LEU A 111 -21.92 -2.74 -3.68
CA LEU A 111 -21.81 -4.13 -3.23
C LEU A 111 -21.17 -5.03 -4.30
N VAL A 112 -21.40 -4.76 -5.59
CA VAL A 112 -20.82 -5.54 -6.70
C VAL A 112 -19.38 -5.13 -6.97
N PHE A 113 -19.08 -3.82 -7.06
CA PHE A 113 -17.77 -3.36 -7.46
C PHE A 113 -16.70 -3.51 -6.34
N LEU A 114 -17.10 -3.54 -5.07
CA LEU A 114 -16.14 -3.68 -3.97
C LEU A 114 -15.43 -5.05 -3.98
N PRO A 115 -16.13 -6.20 -3.97
CA PRO A 115 -15.46 -7.49 -4.08
C PRO A 115 -14.87 -7.76 -5.46
N MET A 116 -15.41 -7.16 -6.53
CA MET A 116 -14.81 -7.21 -7.86
C MET A 116 -13.43 -6.54 -7.90
N LEU A 117 -13.28 -5.41 -7.19
CA LEU A 117 -11.97 -4.77 -6.99
C LEU A 117 -11.01 -5.71 -6.26
N ILE A 118 -11.45 -6.38 -5.19
CA ILE A 118 -10.60 -7.32 -4.45
C ILE A 118 -10.18 -8.50 -5.32
N ALA A 119 -11.12 -9.12 -6.03
CA ALA A 119 -10.85 -10.26 -6.92
C ALA A 119 -9.90 -9.88 -8.06
N SER A 120 -10.06 -8.69 -8.66
CA SER A 120 -9.18 -8.22 -9.73
C SER A 120 -7.76 -7.95 -9.23
N MET A 121 -7.57 -7.36 -8.06
CA MET A 121 -6.24 -7.19 -7.45
C MET A 121 -5.54 -8.53 -7.20
N LEU A 122 -6.28 -9.53 -6.68
CA LEU A 122 -5.78 -10.88 -6.49
C LEU A 122 -5.36 -11.52 -7.82
N SER A 123 -6.17 -11.35 -8.87
CA SER A 123 -5.86 -11.88 -10.21
C SER A 123 -4.62 -11.21 -10.82
N VAL A 124 -4.46 -9.89 -10.67
CA VAL A 124 -3.29 -9.13 -11.14
C VAL A 124 -2.00 -9.68 -10.53
N VAL A 125 -1.96 -9.94 -9.23
CA VAL A 125 -0.71 -10.37 -8.56
C VAL A 125 -0.34 -11.82 -8.81
N THR A 126 -1.22 -12.63 -9.41
CA THR A 126 -0.93 -14.04 -9.71
C THR A 126 -0.78 -14.33 -11.20
N CYS A 127 -1.28 -13.46 -12.08
CA CYS A 127 -1.25 -13.67 -13.51
C CYS A 127 0.17 -13.46 -14.07
N GLN A 128 0.66 -14.44 -14.87
CA GLN A 128 1.96 -14.43 -15.54
C GLN A 128 1.83 -14.36 -17.07
N ASN A 129 0.72 -13.85 -17.57
CA ASN A 129 0.47 -13.62 -18.99
C ASN A 129 0.10 -12.16 -19.21
N ALA A 130 0.75 -11.49 -20.16
CA ALA A 130 0.62 -10.04 -20.39
C ALA A 130 -0.80 -9.60 -20.74
N LEU A 131 -1.49 -10.32 -21.64
CA LEU A 131 -2.86 -9.95 -22.04
C LEU A 131 -3.86 -10.14 -20.90
N MET A 132 -3.81 -11.29 -20.22
CA MET A 132 -4.70 -11.55 -19.08
C MET A 132 -4.40 -10.59 -17.91
N PHE A 133 -3.13 -10.24 -17.69
CA PHE A 133 -2.73 -9.22 -16.71
C PHE A 133 -3.40 -7.88 -17.01
N LEU A 134 -3.37 -7.41 -18.27
CA LEU A 134 -3.99 -6.16 -18.69
C LEU A 134 -5.50 -6.17 -18.49
N ILE A 135 -6.18 -7.28 -18.78
CA ILE A 135 -7.62 -7.42 -18.53
C ILE A 135 -7.93 -7.30 -17.04
N CYS A 136 -7.20 -8.02 -16.20
CA CYS A 136 -7.39 -7.94 -14.73
C CYS A 136 -7.08 -6.53 -14.20
N TRP A 137 -6.07 -5.86 -14.77
CA TRP A 137 -5.70 -4.48 -14.43
C TRP A 137 -6.80 -3.48 -14.78
N GLU A 138 -7.43 -3.62 -15.95
CA GLU A 138 -8.55 -2.77 -16.34
C GLU A 138 -9.80 -3.02 -15.51
N ILE A 139 -10.12 -4.28 -15.17
CA ILE A 139 -11.21 -4.61 -14.25
C ILE A 139 -10.98 -3.94 -12.89
N MET A 140 -9.73 -3.94 -12.39
CA MET A 140 -9.35 -3.24 -11.15
C MET A 140 -9.56 -1.73 -11.27
N SER A 141 -9.20 -1.12 -12.41
CA SER A 141 -9.32 0.31 -12.63
C SER A 141 -10.78 0.76 -12.76
N LEU A 142 -11.59 0.00 -13.51
CA LEU A 142 -13.01 0.28 -13.67
C LEU A 142 -13.82 0.06 -12.40
N SER A 143 -13.59 -1.05 -11.69
CA SER A 143 -14.29 -1.32 -10.43
C SER A 143 -14.00 -0.25 -9.39
N SER A 144 -12.75 0.20 -9.26
CA SER A 144 -12.39 1.29 -8.35
C SER A 144 -12.97 2.65 -8.80
N PHE A 145 -13.06 2.92 -10.11
CA PHE A 145 -13.73 4.12 -10.61
C PHE A 145 -15.20 4.20 -10.14
N PHE A 146 -15.98 3.12 -10.31
CA PHE A 146 -17.37 3.08 -9.85
C PHE A 146 -17.50 3.23 -8.33
N LEU A 147 -16.51 2.77 -7.57
CA LEU A 147 -16.47 2.98 -6.12
C LEU A 147 -16.12 4.43 -5.75
N VAL A 148 -15.25 5.11 -6.51
CA VAL A 148 -14.90 6.52 -6.30
C VAL A 148 -16.10 7.43 -6.53
N ILE A 149 -16.88 7.17 -7.59
CA ILE A 149 -18.07 7.97 -7.91
C ILE A 149 -19.32 7.56 -7.13
N PHE A 150 -19.17 6.97 -5.95
CA PHE A 150 -20.28 6.51 -5.11
C PHE A 150 -21.33 7.60 -4.89
N GLU A 151 -20.94 8.84 -4.64
CA GLU A 151 -21.83 10.01 -4.54
C GLU A 151 -21.94 10.77 -5.87
N SER A 152 -22.29 10.08 -6.97
CA SER A 152 -22.36 10.61 -8.34
C SER A 152 -23.35 11.77 -8.56
N ASN A 153 -24.22 12.03 -7.59
CA ASN A 153 -25.08 13.23 -7.56
C ASN A 153 -24.29 14.54 -7.36
N LYS A 154 -23.04 14.46 -6.87
CA LYS A 154 -22.15 15.59 -6.67
C LYS A 154 -21.24 15.75 -7.88
N LYS A 155 -21.32 16.89 -8.60
CA LYS A 155 -20.48 17.17 -9.79
C LYS A 155 -18.98 17.05 -9.52
N GLU A 156 -18.52 17.46 -8.33
CA GLU A 156 -17.12 17.38 -7.92
C GLU A 156 -16.64 15.93 -7.80
N VAL A 157 -17.48 15.02 -7.29
CA VAL A 157 -17.19 13.60 -7.17
C VAL A 157 -17.03 12.96 -8.55
N VAL A 158 -17.93 13.29 -9.48
CA VAL A 158 -17.85 12.82 -10.87
C VAL A 158 -16.58 13.33 -11.55
N LYS A 159 -16.26 14.64 -11.39
CA LYS A 159 -15.02 15.22 -11.92
C LYS A 159 -13.77 14.54 -11.39
N ALA A 160 -13.72 14.27 -10.09
CA ALA A 160 -12.63 13.52 -9.47
C ALA A 160 -12.52 12.09 -10.02
N GLY A 161 -13.65 11.40 -10.19
CA GLY A 161 -13.70 10.06 -10.78
C GLY A 161 -13.21 10.05 -12.24
N ILE A 162 -13.65 10.99 -13.07
CA ILE A 162 -13.18 11.10 -14.48
C ILE A 162 -11.67 11.36 -14.51
N LYS A 163 -11.17 12.29 -13.69
CA LYS A 163 -9.75 12.55 -13.59
C LYS A 163 -8.97 11.27 -13.21
N TYR A 164 -9.47 10.54 -12.21
CA TYR A 164 -8.91 9.25 -11.81
C TYR A 164 -8.86 8.28 -13.00
N LEU A 165 -9.98 8.10 -13.71
CA LEU A 165 -10.08 7.18 -14.84
C LEU A 165 -9.09 7.53 -15.96
N VAL A 166 -8.94 8.82 -16.30
CA VAL A 166 -7.98 9.29 -17.30
C VAL A 166 -6.55 8.90 -16.92
N PHE A 167 -6.14 9.14 -15.65
CA PHE A 167 -4.81 8.74 -15.20
C PHE A 167 -4.60 7.21 -15.22
N MET A 168 -5.64 6.42 -14.93
CA MET A 168 -5.57 4.96 -15.02
C MET A 168 -5.38 4.49 -16.45
N HIS A 169 -6.06 5.12 -17.43
CA HIS A 169 -5.86 4.80 -18.86
C HIS A 169 -4.47 5.25 -19.36
N VAL A 170 -3.97 6.40 -18.92
CA VAL A 170 -2.57 6.79 -19.20
C VAL A 170 -1.60 5.75 -18.63
N SER A 171 -1.84 5.30 -17.40
CA SER A 171 -1.04 4.23 -16.77
C SER A 171 -1.00 2.96 -17.61
N VAL A 172 -2.16 2.46 -18.04
CA VAL A 172 -2.23 1.21 -18.78
C VAL A 172 -1.63 1.32 -20.19
N LEU A 173 -1.71 2.49 -20.83
CA LEU A 173 -1.05 2.71 -22.14
C LEU A 173 0.46 2.45 -22.07
N PHE A 174 1.14 2.94 -21.03
CA PHE A 174 2.57 2.67 -20.84
C PHE A 174 2.86 1.19 -20.57
N ILE A 175 1.99 0.50 -19.81
CA ILE A 175 2.13 -0.94 -19.57
C ILE A 175 1.90 -1.73 -20.87
N ILE A 176 0.89 -1.35 -21.67
CA ILE A 176 0.65 -1.95 -23.00
C ILE A 176 1.87 -1.78 -23.89
N MET A 177 2.45 -0.57 -23.95
CA MET A 177 3.67 -0.32 -24.74
C MET A 177 4.83 -1.24 -24.30
N ALA A 178 5.04 -1.38 -22.99
CA ALA A 178 6.08 -2.26 -22.46
C ALA A 178 5.84 -3.73 -22.84
N PHE A 179 4.62 -4.23 -22.65
CA PHE A 179 4.27 -5.61 -22.99
C PHE A 179 4.23 -5.88 -24.49
N ALA A 180 3.78 -4.92 -25.31
CA ALA A 180 3.80 -5.04 -26.75
C ALA A 180 5.23 -5.19 -27.31
N LEU A 181 6.17 -4.35 -26.83
CA LEU A 181 7.58 -4.47 -27.20
C LEU A 181 8.15 -5.85 -26.84
N LEU A 182 7.79 -6.37 -25.67
CA LEU A 182 8.22 -7.69 -25.23
C LEU A 182 7.59 -8.79 -26.07
N SER A 183 6.28 -8.74 -26.29
CA SER A 183 5.55 -9.77 -27.04
C SER A 183 6.01 -9.88 -28.49
N ILE A 184 6.31 -8.75 -29.14
CA ILE A 184 6.85 -8.74 -30.50
C ILE A 184 8.23 -9.43 -30.53
N LYS A 185 9.09 -9.20 -29.53
CA LYS A 185 10.43 -9.80 -29.48
C LYS A 185 10.43 -11.25 -29.01
N ALA A 186 9.51 -11.60 -28.14
CA ALA A 186 9.41 -12.93 -27.53
C ALA A 186 8.56 -13.90 -28.36
N GLY A 187 7.67 -13.41 -29.25
CA GLY A 187 6.67 -14.24 -29.90
C GLY A 187 5.68 -14.89 -28.93
N SER A 188 5.54 -14.35 -27.71
CA SER A 188 4.74 -14.91 -26.61
C SER A 188 4.22 -13.80 -25.71
N PHE A 189 3.18 -14.12 -24.91
CA PHE A 189 2.68 -13.24 -23.83
C PHE A 189 3.10 -13.73 -22.44
N ASP A 190 3.86 -14.80 -22.33
CA ASP A 190 4.27 -15.40 -21.04
C ASP A 190 5.46 -14.63 -20.42
N PHE A 191 5.36 -14.31 -19.13
CA PHE A 191 6.41 -13.59 -18.39
C PHE A 191 7.71 -14.40 -18.26
N ALA A 192 7.65 -15.72 -18.25
CA ALA A 192 8.85 -16.55 -18.23
C ALA A 192 9.69 -16.36 -19.52
N VAL A 193 9.01 -16.31 -20.69
CA VAL A 193 9.67 -16.03 -21.97
C VAL A 193 10.20 -14.59 -22.02
N PHE A 194 9.48 -13.64 -21.44
CA PHE A 194 9.96 -12.24 -21.32
C PHE A 194 11.26 -12.14 -20.55
N LYS A 195 11.38 -12.88 -19.45
CA LYS A 195 12.59 -12.92 -18.61
C LYS A 195 13.81 -13.38 -19.42
N ASP A 196 13.64 -14.43 -20.25
CA ASP A 196 14.73 -14.96 -21.10
C ASP A 196 15.15 -13.94 -22.17
N VAL A 197 14.20 -13.27 -22.83
CA VAL A 197 14.48 -12.21 -23.83
C VAL A 197 15.23 -11.03 -23.20
N LEU A 198 14.81 -10.60 -22.00
CA LEU A 198 15.41 -9.45 -21.31
C LEU A 198 16.82 -9.77 -20.78
N ALA A 199 17.10 -11.01 -20.38
CA ALA A 199 18.42 -11.44 -19.94
C ALA A 199 19.49 -11.24 -21.03
N HIS A 200 19.10 -11.37 -22.31
CA HIS A 200 20.01 -11.27 -23.45
C HIS A 200 20.02 -9.88 -24.12
N ASN A 201 19.13 -8.93 -23.70
CA ASN A 201 19.01 -7.62 -24.32
C ASN A 201 18.86 -6.49 -23.28
N LYS A 202 20.00 -6.00 -22.76
CA LYS A 202 20.04 -4.94 -21.74
C LYS A 202 19.40 -3.62 -22.20
N SER A 203 19.52 -3.25 -23.48
CA SER A 203 18.90 -2.02 -23.98
C SER A 203 17.38 -2.12 -23.96
N LEU A 204 16.83 -3.23 -24.43
CA LEU A 204 15.39 -3.50 -24.36
C LEU A 204 14.90 -3.54 -22.89
N ALA A 205 15.66 -4.20 -22.01
CA ALA A 205 15.36 -4.26 -20.58
C ALA A 205 15.21 -2.87 -19.96
N ASN A 206 16.11 -1.94 -20.31
CA ASN A 206 16.05 -0.57 -19.82
C ASN A 206 14.79 0.16 -20.31
N ILE A 207 14.48 0.08 -21.60
CA ILE A 207 13.32 0.76 -22.21
C ILE A 207 12.02 0.20 -21.63
N VAL A 208 11.89 -1.12 -21.58
CA VAL A 208 10.70 -1.80 -21.06
C VAL A 208 10.49 -1.46 -19.59
N PHE A 209 11.55 -1.50 -18.79
CA PHE A 209 11.44 -1.16 -17.37
C PHE A 209 11.01 0.29 -17.17
N LEU A 210 11.55 1.26 -17.90
CA LEU A 210 11.15 2.67 -17.80
C LEU A 210 9.69 2.88 -18.19
N LEU A 211 9.22 2.26 -19.26
CA LEU A 211 7.80 2.31 -19.66
C LEU A 211 6.92 1.69 -18.57
N ALA A 212 7.27 0.51 -18.07
CA ALA A 212 6.57 -0.17 -16.99
C ALA A 212 6.59 0.67 -15.70
N PHE A 213 7.73 1.31 -15.37
CA PHE A 213 7.85 2.17 -14.19
C PHE A 213 6.93 3.39 -14.29
N VAL A 214 6.80 4.02 -15.46
CA VAL A 214 5.84 5.12 -15.67
C VAL A 214 4.41 4.61 -15.48
N GLY A 215 4.05 3.48 -16.07
CA GLY A 215 2.71 2.89 -15.97
C GLY A 215 2.36 2.49 -14.52
N PHE A 216 3.15 1.63 -13.92
CA PHE A 216 2.95 1.15 -12.55
C PHE A 216 3.14 2.28 -11.51
N GLY A 217 4.06 3.20 -11.77
CA GLY A 217 4.32 4.38 -10.96
C GLY A 217 3.14 5.35 -10.95
N THR A 218 2.44 5.55 -12.07
CA THR A 218 1.20 6.32 -12.15
C THR A 218 0.13 5.71 -11.24
N LYS A 219 -0.04 4.40 -11.25
CA LYS A 219 -0.98 3.69 -10.36
C LYS A 219 -0.58 3.81 -8.90
N SER A 220 0.72 3.75 -8.59
CA SER A 220 1.25 3.92 -7.23
C SER A 220 1.12 5.34 -6.72
N GLY A 221 1.12 6.34 -7.60
CA GLY A 221 1.05 7.76 -7.25
C GLY A 221 2.40 8.47 -7.17
N PHE A 222 3.41 8.03 -7.93
CA PHE A 222 4.67 8.76 -8.06
C PHE A 222 4.49 10.10 -8.80
N VAL A 223 5.25 11.10 -8.37
CA VAL A 223 5.37 12.38 -9.08
C VAL A 223 6.08 12.13 -10.44
N PRO A 224 5.61 12.70 -11.56
CA PRO A 224 4.57 13.73 -11.68
C PRO A 224 3.13 13.20 -11.89
N PHE A 225 2.91 11.90 -11.96
CA PHE A 225 1.63 11.29 -12.33
C PHE A 225 0.67 11.03 -11.14
N HIS A 226 0.87 11.71 -10.01
CA HIS A 226 0.15 11.53 -8.74
C HIS A 226 -1.17 12.32 -8.62
N ASN A 227 -1.43 13.29 -9.50
CA ASN A 227 -2.48 14.32 -9.32
C ASN A 227 -3.94 13.79 -9.21
N TRP A 228 -4.18 12.53 -9.54
CA TRP A 228 -5.48 11.90 -9.37
C TRP A 228 -5.78 11.56 -7.90
N LEU A 229 -4.74 11.29 -7.11
CA LEU A 229 -4.84 10.70 -5.77
C LEU A 229 -5.46 11.68 -4.75
N PRO A 230 -5.03 12.98 -4.68
CA PRO A 230 -5.63 13.95 -3.76
C PRO A 230 -7.10 14.29 -4.05
N ASP A 231 -7.60 14.03 -5.26
CA ASP A 231 -8.99 14.28 -5.62
C ASP A 231 -9.86 13.01 -5.46
N ALA A 232 -9.33 11.84 -5.82
CA ALA A 232 -10.07 10.57 -5.73
C ALA A 232 -10.35 10.14 -4.29
N HIS A 233 -9.38 10.31 -3.37
CA HIS A 233 -9.56 9.90 -1.96
C HIS A 233 -10.65 10.67 -1.22
N PRO A 234 -10.75 12.01 -1.29
CA PRO A 234 -11.87 12.72 -0.71
C PRO A 234 -13.22 12.37 -1.33
N ALA A 235 -13.27 12.05 -2.63
CA ALA A 235 -14.48 11.70 -3.35
C ALA A 235 -15.04 10.33 -2.96
N ALA A 236 -14.18 9.36 -2.75
CA ALA A 236 -14.56 7.98 -2.41
C ALA A 236 -15.09 7.84 -0.96
N PRO A 237 -15.99 6.87 -0.67
CA PRO A 237 -16.29 6.45 0.70
C PRO A 237 -15.03 6.07 1.47
N SER A 238 -15.00 6.27 2.80
CA SER A 238 -13.75 6.17 3.56
C SER A 238 -13.15 4.77 3.58
N HIS A 239 -13.96 3.71 3.63
CA HIS A 239 -13.47 2.32 3.52
C HIS A 239 -12.93 2.02 2.10
N VAL A 240 -13.46 2.65 1.06
CA VAL A 240 -12.89 2.57 -0.30
C VAL A 240 -11.57 3.34 -0.36
N SER A 241 -11.49 4.55 0.23
CA SER A 241 -10.23 5.30 0.32
C SER A 241 -9.16 4.52 1.08
N ALA A 242 -9.56 3.78 2.12
CA ALA A 242 -8.67 2.90 2.88
C ALA A 242 -8.10 1.77 2.00
N ILE A 243 -8.93 1.05 1.25
CA ILE A 243 -8.47 0.03 0.28
C ILE A 243 -7.61 0.67 -0.82
N MET A 244 -8.02 1.82 -1.37
CA MET A 244 -7.24 2.49 -2.42
C MET A 244 -5.83 2.83 -1.94
N SER A 245 -5.69 3.46 -0.78
CA SER A 245 -4.39 3.82 -0.21
C SER A 245 -3.66 2.64 0.41
N GLY A 246 -4.37 1.79 1.15
CA GLY A 246 -3.79 0.63 1.85
C GLY A 246 -3.35 -0.50 0.91
N VAL A 247 -4.05 -0.72 -0.20
CA VAL A 247 -3.86 -1.93 -1.03
C VAL A 247 -3.70 -1.60 -2.51
N MET A 248 -4.64 -0.88 -3.13
CA MET A 248 -4.70 -0.73 -4.58
C MET A 248 -3.44 -0.07 -5.17
N ILE A 249 -2.92 1.00 -4.57
CA ILE A 249 -1.68 1.64 -5.04
C ILE A 249 -0.46 0.71 -4.93
N LYS A 250 -0.52 -0.32 -4.07
CA LYS A 250 0.55 -1.31 -3.92
C LYS A 250 0.61 -2.31 -5.06
N THR A 251 -0.48 -2.48 -5.82
CA THR A 251 -0.42 -3.28 -7.06
C THR A 251 0.52 -2.66 -8.09
N GLY A 252 0.69 -1.33 -8.09
CA GLY A 252 1.73 -0.67 -8.86
C GLY A 252 3.15 -1.05 -8.39
N PHE A 253 3.37 -1.13 -7.07
CA PHE A 253 4.66 -1.63 -6.54
C PHE A 253 4.88 -3.11 -6.84
N TYR A 254 3.82 -3.94 -6.85
CA TYR A 254 3.93 -5.29 -7.36
C TYR A 254 4.47 -5.31 -8.79
N GLY A 255 3.91 -4.47 -9.67
CA GLY A 255 4.37 -4.36 -11.06
C GLY A 255 5.83 -3.91 -11.17
N ILE A 256 6.26 -2.94 -10.35
CA ILE A 256 7.66 -2.47 -10.30
C ILE A 256 8.59 -3.61 -9.83
N LEU A 257 8.26 -4.30 -8.73
CA LEU A 257 9.05 -5.41 -8.20
C LEU A 257 9.10 -6.60 -9.17
N ARG A 258 7.98 -6.91 -9.85
CA ARG A 258 7.94 -7.92 -10.90
C ARG A 258 8.77 -7.49 -12.11
N GLY A 259 8.76 -6.21 -12.45
CA GLY A 259 9.63 -5.64 -13.48
C GLY A 259 11.12 -5.83 -13.15
N ILE A 260 11.52 -5.63 -11.88
CA ILE A 260 12.89 -5.87 -11.41
C ILE A 260 13.25 -7.37 -11.54
N ASP A 261 12.35 -8.27 -11.15
CA ASP A 261 12.54 -9.72 -11.30
C ASP A 261 12.71 -10.11 -12.78
N LEU A 262 11.92 -9.53 -13.69
CA LEU A 262 12.00 -9.82 -15.13
C LEU A 262 13.30 -9.33 -15.76
N ILE A 263 13.79 -8.12 -15.43
CA ILE A 263 15.05 -7.59 -15.98
C ILE A 263 16.30 -8.18 -15.31
N GLY A 264 16.14 -8.81 -14.15
CA GLY A 264 17.21 -9.38 -13.34
C GLY A 264 18.16 -8.31 -12.77
N MET A 265 19.13 -7.84 -13.56
CA MET A 265 20.11 -6.84 -13.12
C MET A 265 19.77 -5.46 -13.71
N PRO A 266 19.29 -4.50 -12.87
CA PRO A 266 19.00 -3.15 -13.33
C PRO A 266 20.29 -2.41 -13.71
N SER A 267 20.19 -1.51 -14.70
CA SER A 267 21.30 -0.59 -14.99
C SER A 267 21.42 0.49 -13.91
N LYS A 268 22.62 1.04 -13.76
CA LYS A 268 22.88 2.17 -12.85
C LYS A 268 21.92 3.33 -13.09
N THR A 269 21.71 3.69 -14.36
CA THR A 269 20.82 4.78 -14.77
C THR A 269 19.40 4.58 -14.29
N ILE A 270 18.83 3.37 -14.48
CA ILE A 270 17.47 3.07 -14.01
C ILE A 270 17.38 3.16 -12.48
N ALA A 271 18.36 2.64 -11.77
CA ALA A 271 18.39 2.67 -10.32
C ALA A 271 18.44 4.12 -9.78
N PHE A 272 19.25 4.98 -10.41
CA PHE A 272 19.29 6.43 -10.10
C PHE A 272 17.94 7.11 -10.39
N VAL A 273 17.34 6.86 -11.55
CA VAL A 273 16.04 7.43 -11.92
C VAL A 273 14.97 7.07 -10.88
N VAL A 274 14.88 5.80 -10.49
CA VAL A 274 13.90 5.35 -9.48
C VAL A 274 14.15 6.03 -8.15
N LEU A 275 15.39 6.08 -7.66
CA LEU A 275 15.72 6.68 -6.37
C LEU A 275 15.47 8.19 -6.33
N ILE A 276 15.81 8.92 -7.40
CA ILE A 276 15.59 10.37 -7.49
C ILE A 276 14.09 10.68 -7.57
N ILE A 277 13.32 9.99 -8.42
CA ILE A 277 11.88 10.19 -8.53
C ILE A 277 11.20 9.87 -7.20
N ALA A 278 11.65 8.83 -6.51
CA ALA A 278 11.14 8.46 -5.19
C ALA A 278 11.42 9.57 -4.15
N GLY A 279 12.63 10.09 -4.08
CA GLY A 279 13.00 11.20 -3.19
C GLY A 279 12.16 12.45 -3.47
N ILE A 280 12.01 12.84 -4.74
CA ILE A 280 11.15 13.96 -5.16
C ILE A 280 9.69 13.71 -4.73
N SER A 281 9.19 12.49 -4.91
CA SER A 281 7.80 12.16 -4.55
C SER A 281 7.57 12.26 -3.05
N ALA A 282 8.52 11.81 -2.23
CA ALA A 282 8.45 11.91 -0.77
C ALA A 282 8.42 13.38 -0.32
N LEU A 283 9.35 14.19 -0.81
CA LEU A 283 9.43 15.63 -0.51
C LEU A 283 8.16 16.36 -0.96
N TYR A 284 7.73 16.15 -2.19
CA TYR A 284 6.52 16.77 -2.73
C TYR A 284 5.28 16.40 -1.88
N GLY A 285 5.10 15.12 -1.59
CA GLY A 285 3.95 14.63 -0.83
C GLY A 285 3.83 15.31 0.52
N ILE A 286 4.91 15.36 1.31
CA ILE A 286 4.86 15.94 2.66
C ILE A 286 4.69 17.45 2.66
N LEU A 287 5.35 18.17 1.72
CA LEU A 287 5.22 19.63 1.60
C LEU A 287 3.79 20.05 1.22
N TYR A 288 3.10 19.26 0.41
CA TYR A 288 1.70 19.52 0.09
C TYR A 288 0.74 19.03 1.18
N ALA A 289 1.10 17.98 1.93
CA ALA A 289 0.27 17.50 3.04
C ALA A 289 0.07 18.58 4.11
N ILE A 290 1.12 19.30 4.52
CA ILE A 290 1.03 20.30 5.59
C ILE A 290 0.08 21.47 5.27
N THR A 291 -0.12 21.76 3.97
CA THR A 291 -0.98 22.85 3.51
C THR A 291 -2.45 22.48 3.43
N GLN A 292 -2.80 21.20 3.62
CA GLN A 292 -4.19 20.75 3.45
C GLN A 292 -5.05 21.05 4.68
N HIS A 293 -6.31 21.40 4.41
CA HIS A 293 -7.36 21.62 5.41
C HIS A 293 -8.45 20.53 5.36
N ASP A 294 -8.56 19.76 4.28
CA ASP A 294 -9.40 18.55 4.18
C ASP A 294 -8.63 17.34 4.71
N LEU A 295 -9.16 16.67 5.75
CA LEU A 295 -8.51 15.55 6.43
C LEU A 295 -8.20 14.38 5.47
N LYS A 296 -9.08 14.05 4.53
CA LYS A 296 -8.82 12.99 3.56
C LYS A 296 -7.80 13.40 2.50
N ARG A 297 -7.81 14.66 2.09
CA ARG A 297 -6.84 15.20 1.14
C ARG A 297 -5.43 15.27 1.76
N PHE A 298 -5.37 15.63 3.03
CA PHE A 298 -4.14 15.53 3.85
C PHE A 298 -3.59 14.11 3.85
N LEU A 299 -4.42 13.10 4.14
CA LEU A 299 -4.03 11.69 4.12
C LEU A 299 -3.63 11.22 2.71
N ALA A 300 -4.23 11.77 1.66
CA ALA A 300 -3.87 11.45 0.28
C ALA A 300 -2.44 11.93 -0.06
N TYR A 301 -2.09 13.17 0.27
CA TYR A 301 -0.74 13.70 0.05
C TYR A 301 0.31 12.97 0.90
N SER A 302 -0.02 12.62 2.14
CA SER A 302 0.87 11.78 2.94
C SER A 302 0.94 10.31 2.45
N SER A 303 0.04 9.87 1.53
CA SER A 303 0.24 8.61 0.80
C SER A 303 1.26 8.76 -0.33
N ILE A 304 1.27 9.91 -1.04
CA ILE A 304 2.29 10.22 -2.06
C ILE A 304 3.68 10.29 -1.42
N GLU A 305 3.80 10.92 -0.27
CA GLU A 305 5.02 10.92 0.54
C GLU A 305 5.53 9.50 0.78
N ASN A 306 4.69 8.63 1.35
CA ASN A 306 5.08 7.26 1.68
C ASN A 306 5.33 6.38 0.43
N VAL A 307 4.66 6.65 -0.70
CA VAL A 307 5.00 6.07 -2.00
C VAL A 307 6.46 6.39 -2.35
N GLY A 308 6.89 7.63 -2.11
CA GLY A 308 8.29 8.01 -2.24
C GLY A 308 9.21 7.24 -1.30
N VAL A 309 8.86 7.07 -0.01
CA VAL A 309 9.65 6.29 0.96
C VAL A 309 9.81 4.83 0.52
N ILE A 310 8.73 4.17 0.09
CA ILE A 310 8.80 2.81 -0.49
C ILE A 310 9.73 2.78 -1.69
N GLY A 311 9.55 3.76 -2.61
CA GLY A 311 10.37 3.89 -3.81
C GLY A 311 11.85 4.11 -3.51
N MET A 312 12.18 4.87 -2.44
CA MET A 312 13.56 5.05 -1.99
C MET A 312 14.17 3.72 -1.54
N GLY A 313 13.45 2.91 -0.75
CA GLY A 313 13.91 1.59 -0.36
C GLY A 313 14.19 0.68 -1.57
N ILE A 314 13.26 0.64 -2.54
CA ILE A 314 13.43 -0.14 -3.78
C ILE A 314 14.61 0.41 -4.61
N GLY A 315 14.73 1.73 -4.77
CA GLY A 315 15.82 2.38 -5.52
C GLY A 315 17.21 2.11 -4.92
N VAL A 316 17.32 2.14 -3.58
CA VAL A 316 18.54 1.73 -2.87
C VAL A 316 18.87 0.27 -3.16
N GLY A 317 17.87 -0.61 -3.11
CA GLY A 317 18.04 -2.01 -3.44
C GLY A 317 18.51 -2.22 -4.89
N MET A 318 17.91 -1.51 -5.84
CA MET A 318 18.32 -1.54 -7.27
C MET A 318 19.75 -1.02 -7.46
N LEU A 319 20.17 0.03 -6.75
CA LEU A 319 21.55 0.52 -6.78
C LEU A 319 22.51 -0.53 -6.23
N GLY A 320 22.16 -1.20 -5.13
CA GLY A 320 22.94 -2.31 -4.60
C GLY A 320 23.13 -3.42 -5.64
N MET A 321 22.09 -3.79 -6.39
CA MET A 321 22.18 -4.75 -7.51
C MET A 321 23.11 -4.23 -8.61
N ALA A 322 22.89 -2.98 -9.08
CA ALA A 322 23.64 -2.38 -10.19
C ALA A 322 25.15 -2.21 -9.91
N TYR A 323 25.52 -2.05 -8.65
CA TYR A 323 26.91 -1.97 -8.19
C TYR A 323 27.46 -3.28 -7.59
N HIS A 324 26.75 -4.38 -7.75
CA HIS A 324 27.13 -5.71 -7.24
C HIS A 324 27.43 -5.70 -5.72
N ASN A 325 26.70 -4.88 -4.96
CA ASN A 325 26.77 -4.85 -3.49
C ASN A 325 25.54 -5.56 -2.89
N PRO A 326 25.63 -6.85 -2.59
CA PRO A 326 24.48 -7.66 -2.16
C PRO A 326 23.90 -7.21 -0.82
N ALA A 327 24.69 -6.61 0.07
CA ALA A 327 24.20 -6.10 1.35
C ALA A 327 23.25 -4.90 1.13
N VAL A 328 23.65 -3.93 0.30
CA VAL A 328 22.81 -2.77 -0.06
C VAL A 328 21.57 -3.23 -0.80
N ALA A 329 21.70 -4.16 -1.76
CA ALA A 329 20.60 -4.72 -2.51
C ALA A 329 19.53 -5.33 -1.60
N LEU A 330 19.96 -6.19 -0.69
CA LEU A 330 19.10 -6.93 0.22
C LEU A 330 18.40 -6.01 1.23
N ILE A 331 19.15 -5.12 1.89
CA ILE A 331 18.62 -4.24 2.93
C ILE A 331 17.65 -3.21 2.31
N GLY A 332 18.01 -2.64 1.15
CA GLY A 332 17.15 -1.67 0.45
C GLY A 332 15.82 -2.28 0.01
N LEU A 333 15.85 -3.42 -0.68
CA LEU A 333 14.61 -4.12 -1.09
C LEU A 333 13.80 -4.59 0.12
N ALA A 334 14.44 -5.16 1.14
CA ALA A 334 13.74 -5.59 2.35
C ALA A 334 13.05 -4.41 3.06
N GLY A 335 13.73 -3.26 3.17
CA GLY A 335 13.17 -2.03 3.73
C GLY A 335 11.96 -1.53 2.92
N GLY A 336 12.08 -1.47 1.60
CA GLY A 336 10.99 -1.06 0.71
C GLY A 336 9.78 -1.99 0.77
N ILE A 337 9.99 -3.30 0.68
CA ILE A 337 8.90 -4.30 0.77
C ILE A 337 8.26 -4.29 2.16
N PHE A 338 9.05 -4.15 3.22
CA PHE A 338 8.50 -4.03 4.57
C PHE A 338 7.70 -2.75 4.75
N HIS A 339 8.13 -1.65 4.13
CA HIS A 339 7.38 -0.40 4.18
C HIS A 339 6.06 -0.49 3.40
N ILE A 340 5.96 -1.31 2.33
CA ILE A 340 4.69 -1.63 1.67
C ILE A 340 3.69 -2.20 2.68
N LEU A 341 4.08 -3.18 3.48
CA LEU A 341 3.22 -3.80 4.51
C LEU A 341 2.81 -2.78 5.58
N ASN A 342 3.80 -2.10 6.16
CA ASN A 342 3.58 -1.16 7.24
C ASN A 342 2.69 0.00 6.83
N HIS A 343 2.96 0.57 5.66
CA HIS A 343 2.14 1.62 5.07
C HIS A 343 0.72 1.15 4.76
N SER A 344 0.51 -0.10 4.34
CA SER A 344 -0.82 -0.64 4.13
C SER A 344 -1.64 -0.59 5.42
N ILE A 345 -1.05 -1.02 6.54
CA ILE A 345 -1.73 -1.13 7.83
C ILE A 345 -2.04 0.26 8.42
N PHE A 346 -1.03 1.12 8.55
CA PHE A 346 -1.28 2.41 9.21
C PHE A 346 -2.10 3.37 8.33
N LYS A 347 -1.99 3.32 7.00
CA LYS A 347 -2.82 4.16 6.13
C LYS A 347 -4.27 3.73 6.11
N GLU A 348 -4.52 2.44 6.11
CA GLU A 348 -5.88 1.95 6.22
C GLU A 348 -6.51 2.40 7.54
N LEU A 349 -5.80 2.24 8.66
CA LEU A 349 -6.24 2.75 9.96
C LEU A 349 -6.55 4.26 9.91
N MET A 350 -5.68 5.06 9.30
CA MET A 350 -5.86 6.52 9.21
C MET A 350 -7.09 6.91 8.38
N PHE A 351 -7.32 6.26 7.22
CA PHE A 351 -8.50 6.53 6.41
C PHE A 351 -9.80 6.06 7.07
N LEU A 352 -9.79 4.93 7.78
CA LEU A 352 -10.95 4.45 8.54
C LEU A 352 -11.26 5.38 9.72
N THR A 353 -10.27 5.84 10.46
CA THR A 353 -10.48 6.82 11.54
C THR A 353 -10.96 8.18 11.02
N ALA A 354 -10.41 8.67 9.90
CA ALA A 354 -10.93 9.86 9.24
C ALA A 354 -12.38 9.67 8.74
N GLY A 355 -12.73 8.45 8.32
CA GLY A 355 -14.10 8.09 7.97
C GLY A 355 -15.04 8.11 9.16
N SER A 356 -14.59 7.65 10.32
CA SER A 356 -15.33 7.70 11.58
C SER A 356 -15.60 9.14 12.01
N VAL A 357 -14.60 10.00 11.92
CA VAL A 357 -14.75 11.45 12.17
C VAL A 357 -15.77 12.05 11.19
N TYR A 358 -15.63 11.79 9.88
CA TYR A 358 -16.55 12.31 8.86
C TYR A 358 -18.00 11.86 9.11
N LEU A 359 -18.21 10.59 9.46
CA LEU A 359 -19.56 10.06 9.70
C LEU A 359 -20.29 10.77 10.85
N LYS A 360 -19.55 11.13 11.93
CA LYS A 360 -20.12 11.81 13.10
C LYS A 360 -20.21 13.33 12.94
N THR A 361 -19.27 13.94 12.22
CA THR A 361 -19.19 15.40 12.07
C THR A 361 -19.81 15.91 10.78
N HIS A 362 -19.99 15.05 9.77
CA HIS A 362 -20.41 15.40 8.41
C HIS A 362 -19.55 16.50 7.76
N THR A 363 -18.29 16.66 8.19
CA THR A 363 -17.32 17.58 7.61
C THR A 363 -15.95 16.91 7.52
N ARG A 364 -15.12 17.37 6.59
CA ARG A 364 -13.71 16.97 6.46
C ARG A 364 -12.77 18.14 6.72
N ASP A 365 -13.32 19.36 6.87
CA ASP A 365 -12.56 20.56 7.12
C ASP A 365 -12.07 20.55 8.57
N ILE A 366 -10.75 20.43 8.75
CA ILE A 366 -10.11 20.38 10.08
C ILE A 366 -10.21 21.71 10.82
N GLU A 367 -10.34 22.84 10.14
CA GLU A 367 -10.35 24.17 10.76
C GLU A 367 -11.59 24.41 11.63
N ILE A 368 -12.72 23.78 11.28
CA ILE A 368 -13.96 23.89 12.04
C ILE A 368 -14.16 22.78 13.08
N MET A 369 -13.22 21.81 13.14
CA MET A 369 -13.22 20.72 14.12
C MET A 369 -12.63 21.19 15.46
N GLY A 370 -12.43 20.29 16.40
CA GLY A 370 -11.77 20.50 17.69
C GLY A 370 -12.47 19.75 18.81
N GLY A 371 -11.71 19.35 19.83
CA GLY A 371 -12.24 18.75 21.06
C GLY A 371 -12.86 17.35 20.91
N LEU A 372 -12.71 16.70 19.74
CA LEU A 372 -13.34 15.41 19.46
C LEU A 372 -12.83 14.26 20.34
N ALA A 373 -11.67 14.38 20.97
CA ALA A 373 -11.16 13.35 21.88
C ALA A 373 -12.09 13.06 23.08
N LYS A 374 -12.90 14.03 23.51
CA LYS A 374 -13.88 13.84 24.60
C LYS A 374 -15.10 13.04 24.14
N ALA A 375 -15.57 13.28 22.91
CA ALA A 375 -16.74 12.62 22.33
C ALA A 375 -16.40 11.29 21.66
N MET A 376 -15.21 11.19 21.07
CA MET A 376 -14.73 10.04 20.28
C MET A 376 -13.37 9.53 20.82
N PRO A 377 -13.27 9.11 22.08
CA PRO A 377 -11.99 8.79 22.73
C PRO A 377 -11.29 7.58 22.08
N ILE A 378 -12.04 6.55 21.66
CA ILE A 378 -11.45 5.37 21.04
C ILE A 378 -10.91 5.71 19.64
N THR A 379 -11.70 6.43 18.84
CA THR A 379 -11.25 6.91 17.52
C THR A 379 -10.03 7.82 17.64
N ALA A 380 -9.96 8.70 18.66
CA ALA A 380 -8.81 9.56 18.91
C ALA A 380 -7.53 8.75 19.21
N VAL A 381 -7.61 7.73 20.07
CA VAL A 381 -6.47 6.86 20.37
C VAL A 381 -6.03 6.06 19.13
N LEU A 382 -6.97 5.53 18.34
CA LEU A 382 -6.67 4.80 17.12
C LEU A 382 -6.02 5.69 16.06
N PHE A 383 -6.50 6.94 15.91
CA PHE A 383 -5.86 7.93 15.05
C PHE A 383 -4.43 8.25 15.52
N LEU A 384 -4.23 8.43 16.82
CA LEU A 384 -2.91 8.71 17.41
C LEU A 384 -1.93 7.56 17.12
N ILE A 385 -2.35 6.31 17.33
CA ILE A 385 -1.52 5.12 17.01
C ILE A 385 -1.09 5.14 15.54
N GLY A 386 -2.03 5.36 14.63
CA GLY A 386 -1.73 5.47 13.20
C GLY A 386 -0.81 6.66 12.88
N ALA A 387 -1.05 7.82 13.50
CA ALA A 387 -0.24 9.02 13.32
C ALA A 387 1.21 8.83 13.77
N VAL A 388 1.43 8.22 14.94
CA VAL A 388 2.79 7.94 15.45
C VAL A 388 3.49 6.87 14.60
N ALA A 389 2.73 5.88 14.12
CA ALA A 389 3.27 4.84 13.24
C ALA A 389 3.77 5.42 11.89
N ILE A 390 3.01 6.33 11.29
CA ILE A 390 3.38 6.96 10.02
C ILE A 390 4.52 7.97 10.16
N CYS A 391 4.73 8.53 11.35
CA CYS A 391 5.89 9.37 11.66
C CYS A 391 7.18 8.58 11.87
N GLY A 392 7.17 7.28 11.68
CA GLY A 392 8.36 6.43 11.85
C GLY A 392 8.92 6.45 13.27
N LEU A 393 8.08 6.58 14.29
CA LEU A 393 8.54 6.65 15.68
C LEU A 393 8.47 5.28 16.38
N PRO A 394 9.53 4.88 17.15
CA PRO A 394 9.48 3.67 17.97
C PRO A 394 8.38 3.76 19.03
N PRO A 395 7.74 2.68 19.44
CA PRO A 395 7.93 1.29 19.05
C PRO A 395 7.01 0.80 17.90
N PHE A 396 6.54 1.69 17.06
CA PHE A 396 5.56 1.38 16.01
C PHE A 396 6.23 0.83 14.75
N ASN A 397 5.43 0.14 13.93
CA ASN A 397 5.90 -0.59 12.76
C ASN A 397 6.58 0.28 11.68
N GLY A 398 6.15 1.54 11.49
CA GLY A 398 6.74 2.46 10.52
C GLY A 398 8.24 2.67 10.74
N PHE A 399 8.65 2.82 12.02
CA PHE A 399 10.06 2.95 12.40
C PHE A 399 10.94 1.84 11.83
N ILE A 400 10.50 0.58 11.93
CA ILE A 400 11.33 -0.56 11.53
C ILE A 400 11.69 -0.52 10.05
N SER A 401 10.71 -0.23 9.20
CA SER A 401 10.93 -0.20 7.75
C SER A 401 11.74 1.02 7.30
N GLU A 402 11.48 2.20 7.88
CA GLU A 402 12.28 3.40 7.60
C GLU A 402 13.72 3.24 8.07
N PHE A 403 13.92 2.65 9.25
CA PHE A 403 15.25 2.35 9.77
C PHE A 403 16.02 1.41 8.82
N LEU A 404 15.37 0.38 8.25
CA LEU A 404 15.99 -0.47 7.22
C LEU A 404 16.40 0.32 5.98
N ILE A 405 15.53 1.21 5.51
CA ILE A 405 15.81 2.06 4.34
C ILE A 405 17.02 2.96 4.62
N TYR A 406 17.05 3.63 5.79
CA TYR A 406 18.21 4.40 6.23
C TYR A 406 19.48 3.55 6.30
N PHE A 407 19.39 2.37 6.91
CA PHE A 407 20.54 1.48 7.05
C PHE A 407 21.08 1.03 5.68
N GLY A 408 20.18 0.76 4.72
CA GLY A 408 20.55 0.50 3.32
C GLY A 408 21.26 1.67 2.67
N MET A 409 20.77 2.90 2.86
CA MET A 409 21.41 4.12 2.34
C MET A 409 22.80 4.35 2.96
N PHE A 410 22.94 4.23 4.28
CA PHE A 410 24.24 4.36 4.96
C PHE A 410 25.24 3.29 4.50
N LYS A 411 24.80 2.04 4.33
CA LYS A 411 25.64 0.99 3.73
C LYS A 411 25.99 1.31 2.28
N GLY A 412 25.10 1.97 1.55
CA GLY A 412 25.33 2.43 0.18
C GLY A 412 26.45 3.48 0.05
N LEU A 413 26.77 4.22 1.11
CA LEU A 413 27.92 5.13 1.12
C LEU A 413 29.26 4.42 0.98
N SER A 414 29.32 3.12 1.24
CA SER A 414 30.52 2.29 1.01
C SER A 414 30.73 1.89 -0.46
N ILE A 415 29.81 2.21 -1.34
CA ILE A 415 29.97 1.98 -2.79
C ILE A 415 31.07 2.92 -3.29
N ASN A 416 32.12 2.36 -3.87
CA ASN A 416 33.24 3.13 -4.40
C ASN A 416 32.89 3.80 -5.74
N ASN A 417 31.91 4.73 -5.69
CA ASN A 417 31.47 5.53 -6.85
C ASN A 417 30.90 6.86 -6.36
N PHE A 418 31.44 7.97 -6.85
CA PHE A 418 31.10 9.32 -6.42
C PHE A 418 29.62 9.67 -6.65
N GLU A 419 29.07 9.32 -7.82
CA GLU A 419 27.66 9.58 -8.16
C GLU A 419 26.71 8.83 -7.22
N ALA A 420 27.01 7.56 -6.93
CA ALA A 420 26.23 6.75 -6.00
C ALA A 420 26.22 7.37 -4.60
N VAL A 421 27.36 7.82 -4.11
CA VAL A 421 27.48 8.47 -2.79
C VAL A 421 26.67 9.76 -2.74
N ILE A 422 26.73 10.63 -3.77
CA ILE A 422 25.93 11.88 -3.82
C ILE A 422 24.44 11.58 -3.77
N VAL A 423 23.96 10.62 -4.57
CA VAL A 423 22.54 10.29 -4.62
C VAL A 423 22.07 9.64 -3.31
N MET A 424 22.92 8.83 -2.65
CA MET A 424 22.63 8.31 -1.31
C MET A 424 22.56 9.42 -0.26
N LEU A 425 23.46 10.40 -0.28
CA LEU A 425 23.42 11.56 0.63
C LEU A 425 22.15 12.39 0.41
N PHE A 426 21.78 12.62 -0.86
CA PHE A 426 20.49 13.26 -1.18
C PHE A 426 19.31 12.47 -0.60
N ALA A 427 19.27 11.16 -0.80
CA ALA A 427 18.18 10.30 -0.30
C ALA A 427 18.11 10.29 1.22
N ILE A 428 19.25 10.21 1.93
CA ILE A 428 19.33 10.31 3.40
C ILE A 428 18.75 11.67 3.87
N SER A 429 19.20 12.77 3.25
CA SER A 429 18.74 14.10 3.61
C SER A 429 17.26 14.30 3.33
N ALA A 430 16.78 13.80 2.19
CA ALA A 430 15.36 13.84 1.82
C ALA A 430 14.50 13.07 2.82
N LEU A 431 14.89 11.84 3.19
CA LEU A 431 14.14 11.02 4.14
C LEU A 431 14.14 11.64 5.55
N ALA A 432 15.26 12.23 6.01
CA ALA A 432 15.34 12.93 7.28
C ALA A 432 14.41 14.15 7.34
N PHE A 433 14.38 14.93 6.26
CA PHE A 433 13.45 16.05 6.14
C PHE A 433 12.00 15.59 6.15
N VAL A 434 11.68 14.55 5.37
CA VAL A 434 10.33 13.97 5.28
C VAL A 434 9.85 13.49 6.64
N GLY A 435 10.65 12.73 7.41
CA GLY A 435 10.29 12.26 8.75
C GLY A 435 10.01 13.40 9.72
N THR A 436 10.86 14.46 9.72
CA THR A 436 10.64 15.64 10.54
C THR A 436 9.33 16.35 10.20
N MET A 437 9.07 16.53 8.91
CA MET A 437 7.83 17.16 8.43
C MET A 437 6.60 16.30 8.70
N ALA A 438 6.73 14.96 8.64
CA ALA A 438 5.64 14.05 8.98
C ALA A 438 5.20 14.23 10.44
N ILE A 439 6.15 14.32 11.39
CA ILE A 439 5.84 14.58 12.80
C ILE A 439 5.06 15.90 12.93
N LEU A 440 5.50 16.97 12.28
CA LEU A 440 4.81 18.27 12.30
C LEU A 440 3.39 18.16 11.73
N CYS A 441 3.23 17.50 10.56
CA CYS A 441 1.95 17.33 9.87
C CYS A 441 0.94 16.55 10.72
N PHE A 442 1.33 15.40 11.27
CA PHE A 442 0.42 14.54 12.02
C PHE A 442 0.14 15.08 13.42
N THR A 443 1.09 15.80 14.05
CA THR A 443 0.84 16.56 15.29
C THR A 443 -0.16 17.67 15.03
N LYS A 444 -0.03 18.43 13.93
CA LYS A 444 -1.02 19.44 13.50
C LYS A 444 -2.40 18.80 13.35
N ALA A 445 -2.52 17.73 12.56
CA ALA A 445 -3.79 17.08 12.29
C ALA A 445 -4.45 16.54 13.56
N PHE A 446 -3.69 15.85 14.42
CA PHE A 446 -4.23 15.31 15.67
C PHE A 446 -4.68 16.43 16.64
N SER A 447 -3.85 17.44 16.84
CA SER A 447 -4.15 18.54 17.77
C SER A 447 -5.37 19.34 17.33
N ILE A 448 -5.47 19.66 16.03
CA ILE A 448 -6.58 20.46 15.49
C ILE A 448 -7.90 19.69 15.54
N VAL A 449 -7.90 18.38 15.23
CA VAL A 449 -9.13 17.59 15.17
C VAL A 449 -9.59 17.14 16.55
N PHE A 450 -8.68 16.64 17.39
CA PHE A 450 -9.05 15.93 18.61
C PHE A 450 -8.87 16.73 19.89
N LEU A 451 -7.94 17.69 19.94
CA LEU A 451 -7.67 18.45 21.17
C LEU A 451 -8.39 19.81 21.21
N GLY A 452 -8.33 20.46 22.37
CA GLY A 452 -8.96 21.77 22.60
C GLY A 452 -10.48 21.69 22.79
N PHE A 453 -11.17 22.68 22.25
CA PHE A 453 -12.63 22.82 22.32
C PHE A 453 -13.27 22.74 20.93
N PRO A 454 -14.55 22.33 20.82
CA PRO A 454 -15.28 22.39 19.58
C PRO A 454 -15.30 23.81 18.99
N ARG A 455 -14.93 23.95 17.70
CA ARG A 455 -14.89 25.26 17.02
C ARG A 455 -16.18 25.61 16.28
N SER A 456 -17.14 24.70 16.23
CA SER A 456 -18.45 24.93 15.63
C SER A 456 -19.53 24.23 16.45
N GLU A 457 -20.75 24.77 16.42
CA GLU A 457 -21.93 24.18 17.10
C GLU A 457 -22.18 22.74 16.65
N LYS A 458 -21.96 22.48 15.36
CA LYS A 458 -22.09 21.14 14.78
C LYS A 458 -21.16 20.12 15.43
N ILE A 459 -19.93 20.50 15.74
CA ILE A 459 -18.96 19.63 16.41
C ILE A 459 -19.31 19.48 17.90
N ALA A 460 -19.82 20.53 18.55
CA ALA A 460 -20.27 20.47 19.94
C ALA A 460 -21.45 19.48 20.16
N GLN A 461 -22.20 19.17 19.10
CA GLN A 461 -23.31 18.20 19.15
C GLN A 461 -22.86 16.74 19.08
N VAL A 462 -21.60 16.45 18.71
CA VAL A 462 -21.05 15.08 18.71
C VAL A 462 -20.88 14.63 20.17
N LYS A 463 -21.59 13.57 20.57
CA LYS A 463 -21.61 13.08 21.97
C LYS A 463 -21.05 11.67 22.14
N GLU A 464 -20.90 10.91 21.07
CA GLU A 464 -20.54 9.50 21.13
C GLU A 464 -19.61 9.08 19.98
N ASP A 465 -18.80 8.08 20.22
CA ASP A 465 -17.92 7.44 19.23
C ASP A 465 -18.73 6.64 18.18
N CYS A 466 -18.05 6.08 17.21
CA CYS A 466 -18.65 5.23 16.19
C CYS A 466 -19.13 3.89 16.76
N GLU A 467 -20.00 3.23 16.01
CA GLU A 467 -20.48 1.88 16.35
C GLU A 467 -19.30 0.89 16.49
N ARG A 468 -19.45 -0.08 17.40
CA ARG A 468 -18.41 -1.10 17.67
C ARG A 468 -17.96 -1.85 16.43
N ILE A 469 -18.87 -2.09 15.47
CA ILE A 469 -18.56 -2.77 14.21
C ILE A 469 -17.53 -2.01 13.35
N MET A 470 -17.40 -0.70 13.54
CA MET A 470 -16.36 0.13 12.92
C MET A 470 -15.08 0.19 13.78
N LEU A 471 -15.22 0.21 15.10
CA LEU A 471 -14.08 0.31 16.02
C LEU A 471 -13.25 -0.98 16.07
N VAL A 472 -13.88 -2.16 15.99
CA VAL A 472 -13.19 -3.46 16.07
C VAL A 472 -12.16 -3.65 14.95
N PRO A 473 -12.48 -3.46 13.64
CA PRO A 473 -11.48 -3.59 12.58
C PRO A 473 -10.36 -2.56 12.68
N MET A 474 -10.64 -1.33 13.15
CA MET A 474 -9.61 -0.33 13.41
C MET A 474 -8.70 -0.75 14.59
N GLY A 475 -9.27 -1.30 15.66
CA GLY A 475 -8.52 -1.87 16.79
C GLY A 475 -7.62 -3.03 16.38
N PHE A 476 -8.07 -3.88 15.46
CA PHE A 476 -7.25 -4.94 14.89
C PHE A 476 -6.02 -4.38 14.16
N LEU A 477 -6.19 -3.34 13.31
CA LEU A 477 -5.07 -2.69 12.63
C LEU A 477 -4.08 -2.06 13.63
N ALA A 478 -4.59 -1.38 14.65
CA ALA A 478 -3.76 -0.80 15.70
C ALA A 478 -2.94 -1.87 16.46
N THR A 479 -3.55 -3.02 16.73
CA THR A 479 -2.86 -4.17 17.32
C THR A 479 -1.76 -4.71 16.40
N LEU A 480 -2.02 -4.82 15.09
CA LEU A 480 -1.00 -5.21 14.12
C LEU A 480 0.18 -4.23 14.06
N ILE A 481 -0.09 -2.93 14.10
CA ILE A 481 0.96 -1.89 14.15
C ILE A 481 1.91 -2.14 15.33
N LEU A 482 1.36 -2.37 16.52
CA LEU A 482 2.15 -2.61 17.73
C LEU A 482 2.90 -3.95 17.68
N LEU A 483 2.21 -5.04 17.27
CA LEU A 483 2.83 -6.37 17.19
C LEU A 483 4.00 -6.41 16.19
N ILE A 484 3.83 -5.78 15.03
CA ILE A 484 4.89 -5.71 14.02
C ILE A 484 6.04 -4.82 14.48
N GLY A 485 5.74 -3.73 15.17
CA GLY A 485 6.75 -2.83 15.73
C GLY A 485 7.60 -3.49 16.81
N ILE A 486 6.98 -4.29 17.69
CA ILE A 486 7.66 -4.95 18.81
C ILE A 486 8.34 -6.27 18.38
N PHE A 487 7.74 -7.01 17.44
CA PHE A 487 8.20 -8.34 17.00
C PHE A 487 8.49 -8.40 15.48
N PRO A 488 9.35 -7.55 14.91
CA PRO A 488 9.57 -7.48 13.47
C PRO A 488 10.29 -8.70 12.88
N GLN A 489 11.04 -9.46 13.70
CA GLN A 489 11.94 -10.52 13.23
C GLN A 489 11.23 -11.59 12.40
N LYS A 490 10.05 -12.04 12.86
CA LYS A 490 9.29 -13.09 12.17
C LYS A 490 8.83 -12.67 10.78
N ILE A 491 8.51 -11.39 10.62
CA ILE A 491 8.05 -10.82 9.34
C ILE A 491 9.25 -10.59 8.42
N LEU A 492 10.35 -10.07 8.95
CA LEU A 492 11.59 -9.86 8.19
C LEU A 492 12.11 -11.17 7.58
N LEU A 493 12.05 -12.29 8.32
CA LEU A 493 12.40 -13.60 7.77
C LEU A 493 11.55 -14.00 6.56
N LYS A 494 10.28 -13.58 6.49
CA LYS A 494 9.41 -13.84 5.32
C LYS A 494 9.70 -12.88 4.18
N ILE A 495 9.96 -11.61 4.49
CA ILE A 495 10.34 -10.59 3.49
C ILE A 495 11.66 -11.00 2.81
N ASN A 496 12.62 -11.54 3.55
CA ASN A 496 13.87 -12.01 2.97
C ASN A 496 13.67 -13.11 1.91
N LYS A 497 12.72 -14.03 2.11
CA LYS A 497 12.38 -15.02 1.07
C LYS A 497 11.90 -14.35 -0.23
N ILE A 498 11.15 -13.25 -0.11
CA ILE A 498 10.68 -12.48 -1.27
C ILE A 498 11.88 -11.80 -1.95
N VAL A 499 12.75 -11.17 -1.16
CA VAL A 499 13.95 -10.50 -1.69
C VAL A 499 14.87 -11.50 -2.40
N PHE A 500 15.09 -12.68 -1.81
CA PHE A 500 15.88 -13.74 -2.43
C PHE A 500 15.27 -14.33 -3.71
N SER A 501 13.96 -14.22 -3.92
CA SER A 501 13.36 -14.60 -5.20
C SER A 501 13.59 -13.57 -6.31
N ILE A 502 13.92 -12.33 -5.95
CA ILE A 502 14.16 -11.22 -6.89
C ILE A 502 15.67 -11.06 -7.19
N ILE A 503 16.53 -11.23 -6.18
CA ILE A 503 17.98 -11.07 -6.32
C ILE A 503 18.63 -12.40 -6.71
N PRO A 504 19.61 -12.40 -7.65
CA PRO A 504 20.33 -13.62 -8.01
C PRO A 504 21.04 -14.29 -6.81
N SER A 505 21.12 -15.60 -6.82
CA SER A 505 21.41 -16.53 -5.71
C SER A 505 22.75 -16.40 -4.95
N THR A 506 23.61 -15.43 -5.28
CA THR A 506 24.93 -15.24 -4.63
C THR A 506 24.89 -14.57 -3.25
N SER A 507 23.72 -14.16 -2.78
CA SER A 507 23.57 -13.24 -1.63
C SER A 507 23.19 -13.89 -0.29
N MET A 508 22.96 -15.19 -0.22
CA MET A 508 22.49 -15.84 1.03
C MET A 508 23.50 -15.77 2.20
N ASN A 509 24.81 -15.87 1.91
CA ASN A 509 25.84 -15.81 2.94
C ASN A 509 26.07 -14.40 3.52
N VAL A 510 25.69 -13.36 2.76
CA VAL A 510 25.84 -11.95 3.17
C VAL A 510 24.81 -11.56 4.23
N TRP A 511 23.61 -12.17 4.19
CA TRP A 511 22.57 -11.91 5.17
C TRP A 511 22.96 -12.32 6.59
N ALA A 512 23.65 -13.43 6.76
CA ALA A 512 24.04 -13.91 8.09
C ALA A 512 24.89 -12.86 8.83
N GLY A 513 25.86 -12.23 8.14
CA GLY A 513 26.70 -11.18 8.73
C GLY A 513 25.99 -9.84 8.95
N CYS A 514 25.05 -9.46 8.08
CA CYS A 514 24.30 -8.22 8.23
C CYS A 514 23.16 -8.34 9.26
N SER A 515 22.58 -9.53 9.42
CA SER A 515 21.41 -9.75 10.28
C SER A 515 21.72 -9.57 11.77
N GLU A 516 22.86 -10.02 12.26
CA GLU A 516 23.24 -9.87 13.68
C GLU A 516 23.41 -8.40 14.07
N ILE A 517 24.18 -7.65 13.30
CA ILE A 517 24.41 -6.21 13.55
C ILE A 517 23.09 -5.45 13.47
N PHE A 518 22.30 -5.72 12.44
CA PHE A 518 20.98 -5.10 12.27
C PHE A 518 20.05 -5.41 13.43
N MET A 519 19.95 -6.69 13.84
CA MET A 519 19.08 -7.11 14.94
C MET A 519 19.51 -6.51 16.27
N THR A 520 20.82 -6.38 16.52
CA THR A 520 21.35 -5.74 17.73
C THR A 520 20.98 -4.26 17.76
N ILE A 521 21.23 -3.51 16.68
CA ILE A 521 20.91 -2.07 16.61
C ILE A 521 19.38 -1.87 16.72
N LEU A 522 18.58 -2.70 16.04
CA LEU A 522 17.14 -2.65 16.11
C LEU A 522 16.62 -2.90 17.52
N THR A 523 17.16 -3.89 18.22
CA THR A 523 16.80 -4.21 19.60
C THR A 523 17.12 -3.02 20.53
N ILE A 524 18.28 -2.42 20.39
CA ILE A 524 18.68 -1.23 21.17
C ILE A 524 17.72 -0.07 20.88
N ALA A 525 17.42 0.21 19.60
CA ALA A 525 16.51 1.29 19.20
C ALA A 525 15.09 1.08 19.74
N LEU A 526 14.58 -0.15 19.73
CA LEU A 526 13.29 -0.51 20.29
C LEU A 526 13.25 -0.34 21.81
N VAL A 527 14.29 -0.82 22.52
CA VAL A 527 14.38 -0.66 23.99
C VAL A 527 14.43 0.82 24.38
N VAL A 528 15.24 1.63 23.70
CA VAL A 528 15.33 3.08 23.95
C VAL A 528 14.01 3.76 23.63
N GLY A 529 13.36 3.41 22.52
CA GLY A 529 12.05 3.97 22.13
C GLY A 529 10.94 3.60 23.10
N CYS A 530 10.87 2.35 23.55
CA CYS A 530 9.91 1.92 24.58
C CYS A 530 10.15 2.64 25.92
N PHE A 531 11.40 2.80 26.32
CA PHE A 531 11.77 3.53 27.53
C PHE A 531 11.36 5.02 27.43
N ALA A 532 11.65 5.67 26.30
CA ALA A 532 11.26 7.05 26.07
C ALA A 532 9.73 7.24 26.09
N ALA A 533 8.98 6.33 25.45
CA ALA A 533 7.52 6.32 25.47
C ALA A 533 6.98 6.12 26.89
N PHE A 534 7.56 5.21 27.67
CA PHE A 534 7.19 4.98 29.07
C PHE A 534 7.44 6.22 29.94
N VAL A 535 8.60 6.88 29.82
CA VAL A 535 8.93 8.11 30.52
C VAL A 535 7.94 9.22 30.14
N LEU A 536 7.60 9.36 28.86
CA LEU A 536 6.64 10.35 28.39
C LEU A 536 5.25 10.13 29.03
N VAL A 537 4.79 8.88 29.09
CA VAL A 537 3.51 8.53 29.75
C VAL A 537 3.55 8.89 31.24
N LEU A 538 4.64 8.60 31.96
CA LEU A 538 4.78 8.96 33.37
C LEU A 538 4.76 10.47 33.57
N VAL A 539 5.44 11.24 32.71
CA VAL A 539 5.45 12.71 32.76
C VAL A 539 4.04 13.25 32.54
N VAL A 540 3.32 12.74 31.52
CA VAL A 540 1.93 13.16 31.26
C VAL A 540 0.99 12.83 32.43
N LEU A 541 1.14 11.65 33.03
CA LEU A 541 0.34 11.25 34.22
C LEU A 541 0.65 12.11 35.45
N LYS A 542 1.90 12.57 35.59
CA LYS A 542 2.31 13.43 36.70
C LYS A 542 1.89 14.89 36.51
N LEU A 543 1.68 15.32 35.26
CA LEU A 543 1.20 16.69 34.93
C LEU A 543 -0.34 16.81 34.91
N ARG A 544 -1.08 15.71 35.04
CA ARG A 544 -2.52 15.66 35.30
C ARG A 544 -2.84 15.70 36.80
#